data_a049b491817850ff8e69397f26ec2477
#
_entry.id   a049b491817850ff8e69397f26ec2477
#
_cell.length_a   1.000
_cell.length_b   1.000
_cell.length_c   1.000
_cell.angle_alpha   90.00
_cell.angle_beta   90.00
_cell.angle_gamma   90.00
#
_symmetry.space_group_name_H-M   'P 1'
#
loop_
_entity.id
_entity.type
_entity.pdbx_description
1 polymer ?
#
loop_
_entity_poly.entity_id
_entity_poly.type
_entity_poly.pdbx_seq_one_letter_code
_entity_poly.pdbx_strand_id
1 'polypeptide(L)'
;MDAAVHYNTDNIHVHIAVVDPTGERKLVKDGQYAGEPKGTWGIRSIRYAKSAAVNELLDLDQTMKRLNDLIRQSIVKPLREQGREEMVLQDDLEKLLEKLEQEVPDFPKWKYGFSDMAPYRKDIDAITNRWLQQVHPEHWSTIQETWNTLEKQQERAYGKSSRKQTYRMNQEKDLYKRCGNAILQTLREVEKEKRWREQSKLPLRYQKSKYRIPRIVSED
;
A
#
# COMPACT_ATOMS: atom_id res chain seq x y z
N MET A 1 15.39 5.34 33.30
CA MET A 1 14.20 4.52 33.00
C MET A 1 14.46 3.16 33.57
N ASP A 2 13.58 2.68 34.44
CA ASP A 2 13.67 1.37 35.06
C ASP A 2 12.47 0.53 34.63
N ALA A 3 12.67 -0.78 34.47
CA ALA A 3 11.62 -1.72 34.11
C ALA A 3 11.69 -2.96 35.00
N ALA A 4 10.54 -3.42 35.49
CA ALA A 4 10.39 -4.65 36.26
C ALA A 4 9.36 -5.57 35.61
N VAL A 5 9.72 -6.84 35.43
CA VAL A 5 8.82 -7.87 34.90
C VAL A 5 8.20 -8.61 36.07
N HIS A 6 6.88 -8.71 36.08
CA HIS A 6 6.12 -9.42 37.06
C HIS A 6 5.63 -10.75 36.49
N TYR A 7 6.02 -11.86 37.15
CA TYR A 7 5.70 -13.23 36.75
C TYR A 7 4.68 -13.93 37.69
N ASN A 8 4.33 -13.29 38.81
CA ASN A 8 3.51 -13.88 39.88
C ASN A 8 2.02 -13.58 39.74
N THR A 9 1.56 -13.25 38.58
CA THR A 9 0.16 -13.01 38.22
C THR A 9 -0.23 -13.86 37.02
N ASP A 10 -1.53 -14.10 36.82
CA ASP A 10 -2.06 -14.85 35.66
C ASP A 10 -1.66 -14.24 34.30
N ASN A 11 -1.26 -12.99 34.33
CA ASN A 11 -0.76 -12.28 33.15
C ASN A 11 0.63 -11.69 33.41
N ILE A 12 1.63 -12.15 32.70
CA ILE A 12 2.96 -11.55 32.74
C ILE A 12 2.84 -10.09 32.24
N HIS A 13 3.33 -9.15 33.03
CA HIS A 13 3.30 -7.73 32.67
C HIS A 13 4.57 -7.02 33.12
N VAL A 14 4.83 -5.88 32.48
CA VAL A 14 6.03 -5.07 32.73
C VAL A 14 5.62 -3.72 33.28
N HIS A 15 6.18 -3.36 34.43
CA HIS A 15 6.11 -2.00 34.95
C HIS A 15 7.29 -1.20 34.46
N ILE A 16 7.04 -0.05 33.87
CA ILE A 16 8.07 0.86 33.37
C ILE A 16 7.97 2.17 34.12
N ALA A 17 9.01 2.51 34.88
CA ALA A 17 9.13 3.81 35.51
C ALA A 17 9.97 4.75 34.63
N VAL A 18 9.41 5.91 34.32
CA VAL A 18 10.08 6.94 33.52
C VAL A 18 10.15 8.22 34.33
N VAL A 19 11.34 8.72 34.51
CA VAL A 19 11.60 9.99 35.20
C VAL A 19 12.01 11.02 34.15
N ASP A 20 11.43 12.20 34.24
CA ASP A 20 11.87 13.36 33.46
C ASP A 20 12.89 14.16 34.30
N PRO A 21 14.19 14.08 33.96
CA PRO A 21 15.22 14.77 34.73
C PRO A 21 15.23 16.28 34.51
N THR A 22 14.57 16.78 33.46
CA THR A 22 14.62 18.21 33.12
C THR A 22 13.63 19.05 33.92
N GLY A 23 12.57 18.43 34.45
CA GLY A 23 11.54 19.15 35.20
C GLY A 23 10.69 20.14 34.39
N GLU A 24 10.88 20.20 33.07
CA GLU A 24 10.25 21.18 32.17
C GLU A 24 8.80 20.84 31.80
N ARG A 25 8.15 19.95 32.53
CA ARG A 25 6.76 19.59 32.24
C ARG A 25 5.79 20.73 32.52
N LYS A 26 4.76 20.82 31.69
CA LYS A 26 3.68 21.75 31.92
C LYS A 26 3.07 21.52 33.30
N LEU A 27 2.82 22.59 34.03
CA LEU A 27 2.15 22.53 35.34
C LEU A 27 0.68 22.15 35.19
N VAL A 28 0.15 21.48 36.20
CA VAL A 28 -1.27 21.26 36.35
C VAL A 28 -1.93 22.59 36.63
N LYS A 29 -2.96 22.94 35.85
CA LYS A 29 -3.59 24.29 35.96
C LYS A 29 -4.57 24.38 37.12
N ASP A 30 -5.32 23.31 37.37
CA ASP A 30 -6.46 23.31 38.29
C ASP A 30 -6.51 22.03 39.13
N GLY A 31 -7.13 22.07 40.29
CA GLY A 31 -7.38 20.96 41.19
C GLY A 31 -6.33 20.79 42.29
N GLN A 32 -6.38 19.65 43.01
CA GLN A 32 -5.54 19.37 44.19
C GLN A 32 -4.03 19.43 43.92
N TYR A 33 -3.62 19.24 42.67
CA TYR A 33 -2.21 19.25 42.24
C TYR A 33 -1.88 20.49 41.39
N ALA A 34 -2.65 21.55 41.50
CA ALA A 34 -2.39 22.82 40.79
C ALA A 34 -0.99 23.35 41.11
N GLY A 35 -0.23 23.71 40.10
CA GLY A 35 1.15 24.16 40.27
C GLY A 35 2.22 23.05 40.27
N GLU A 36 1.84 21.77 40.29
CA GLU A 36 2.80 20.68 40.19
C GLU A 36 3.04 20.28 38.71
N PRO A 37 4.25 19.78 38.38
CA PRO A 37 4.51 19.22 37.03
C PRO A 37 3.56 18.07 36.73
N LYS A 38 3.00 18.05 35.51
CA LYS A 38 2.14 16.93 35.08
C LYS A 38 2.88 15.60 35.17
N GLY A 39 2.48 14.74 36.14
CA GLY A 39 3.01 13.40 36.31
C GLY A 39 2.53 12.38 35.25
N THR A 40 1.54 12.74 34.45
CA THR A 40 0.93 11.80 33.48
C THR A 40 1.39 12.06 32.06
N TRP A 41 1.60 10.99 31.34
CA TRP A 41 1.86 11.04 29.92
C TRP A 41 0.57 11.38 29.15
N GLY A 42 0.70 12.14 28.07
CA GLY A 42 -0.40 12.36 27.15
C GLY A 42 -0.85 11.04 26.52
N ILE A 43 -2.16 10.88 26.31
CA ILE A 43 -2.74 9.66 25.72
C ILE A 43 -2.08 9.26 24.39
N ARG A 44 -1.62 10.23 23.60
CA ARG A 44 -0.90 9.99 22.33
C ARG A 44 0.45 9.33 22.58
N SER A 45 1.22 9.79 23.58
CA SER A 45 2.51 9.22 23.94
C SER A 45 2.38 7.79 24.46
N ILE A 46 1.36 7.53 25.29
CA ILE A 46 1.05 6.16 25.78
C ILE A 46 0.70 5.24 24.61
N ARG A 47 -0.12 5.69 23.67
CA ARG A 47 -0.49 4.91 22.49
C ARG A 47 0.72 4.64 21.60
N TYR A 48 1.58 5.62 21.42
CA TYR A 48 2.81 5.46 20.64
C TYR A 48 3.77 4.47 21.30
N ALA A 49 4.03 4.60 22.60
CA ALA A 49 4.89 3.68 23.34
C ALA A 49 4.35 2.24 23.29
N LYS A 50 3.03 2.04 23.49
CA LYS A 50 2.39 0.73 23.35
C LYS A 50 2.58 0.17 21.93
N SER A 51 2.38 0.99 20.90
CA SER A 51 2.51 0.55 19.50
C SER A 51 3.95 0.15 19.19
N ALA A 52 4.94 0.94 19.64
CA ALA A 52 6.35 0.64 19.45
C ALA A 52 6.74 -0.68 20.15
N ALA A 53 6.33 -0.86 21.40
CA ALA A 53 6.61 -2.09 22.13
C ALA A 53 5.97 -3.32 21.47
N VAL A 54 4.73 -3.23 21.00
CA VAL A 54 4.06 -4.31 20.29
C VAL A 54 4.76 -4.64 18.96
N ASN A 55 5.14 -3.63 18.20
CA ASN A 55 5.84 -3.83 16.93
C ASN A 55 7.17 -4.56 17.14
N GLU A 56 7.92 -4.16 18.17
CA GLU A 56 9.20 -4.79 18.51
C GLU A 56 9.03 -6.22 19.00
N LEU A 57 8.13 -6.46 19.96
CA LEU A 57 7.89 -7.78 20.54
C LEU A 57 7.36 -8.81 19.53
N LEU A 58 6.62 -8.38 18.52
CA LEU A 58 6.02 -9.24 17.52
C LEU A 58 6.78 -9.24 16.18
N ASP A 59 7.92 -8.56 16.11
CA ASP A 59 8.70 -8.39 14.87
C ASP A 59 7.84 -7.98 13.68
N LEU A 60 6.85 -7.09 13.95
CA LEU A 60 5.87 -6.69 12.94
C LEU A 60 6.52 -5.95 11.78
N ASP A 61 7.54 -5.13 12.05
CA ASP A 61 8.20 -4.33 11.04
C ASP A 61 8.94 -5.21 10.01
N GLN A 62 9.62 -6.26 10.46
CA GLN A 62 10.25 -7.23 9.54
C GLN A 62 9.22 -8.03 8.74
N THR A 63 8.16 -8.51 9.42
CA THR A 63 7.08 -9.26 8.76
C THR A 63 6.40 -8.39 7.70
N MET A 64 6.11 -7.14 8.01
CA MET A 64 5.53 -6.19 7.06
C MET A 64 6.47 -5.87 5.89
N LYS A 65 7.76 -5.74 6.16
CA LYS A 65 8.77 -5.53 5.12
C LYS A 65 8.83 -6.71 4.16
N ARG A 66 8.94 -7.94 4.68
CA ARG A 66 8.93 -9.17 3.86
C ARG A 66 7.66 -9.29 3.02
N LEU A 67 6.50 -9.01 3.62
CA LEU A 67 5.22 -9.01 2.91
C LEU A 67 5.18 -7.96 1.78
N ASN A 68 5.63 -6.75 2.06
CA ASN A 68 5.70 -5.69 1.05
C ASN A 68 6.68 -6.03 -0.08
N ASP A 69 7.81 -6.65 0.24
CA ASP A 69 8.79 -7.09 -0.75
C ASP A 69 8.22 -8.24 -1.61
N LEU A 70 7.51 -9.21 -1.00
CA LEU A 70 6.81 -10.27 -1.72
C LEU A 70 5.77 -9.68 -2.70
N ILE A 71 4.90 -8.80 -2.21
CA ILE A 71 3.89 -8.14 -3.06
C ILE A 71 4.56 -7.38 -4.22
N ARG A 72 5.60 -6.60 -3.92
CA ARG A 72 6.27 -5.76 -4.92
C ARG A 72 7.00 -6.58 -5.96
N GLN A 73 7.79 -7.57 -5.54
CA GLN A 73 8.71 -8.30 -6.43
C GLN A 73 8.02 -9.47 -7.14
N SER A 74 7.12 -10.18 -6.43
CA SER A 74 6.53 -11.41 -6.95
C SER A 74 5.11 -11.24 -7.50
N ILE A 75 4.43 -10.13 -7.24
CA ILE A 75 3.08 -9.88 -7.75
C ILE A 75 3.05 -8.67 -8.68
N VAL A 76 3.41 -7.48 -8.18
CA VAL A 76 3.20 -6.22 -8.91
C VAL A 76 4.19 -6.06 -10.07
N LYS A 77 5.47 -6.38 -9.83
CA LYS A 77 6.50 -6.26 -10.86
C LYS A 77 6.26 -7.23 -12.02
N PRO A 78 6.03 -8.55 -11.81
CA PRO A 78 5.71 -9.46 -12.90
C PRO A 78 4.41 -9.08 -13.64
N LEU A 79 3.37 -8.64 -12.92
CA LEU A 79 2.12 -8.18 -13.56
C LEU A 79 2.37 -7.04 -14.56
N ARG A 80 3.24 -6.12 -14.21
CA ARG A 80 3.62 -5.01 -15.10
C ARG A 80 4.47 -5.45 -16.28
N GLU A 81 5.41 -6.39 -16.06
CA GLU A 81 6.41 -6.79 -17.07
C GLU A 81 5.91 -7.91 -17.98
N GLN A 82 5.09 -8.83 -17.47
CA GLN A 82 4.69 -10.07 -18.12
C GLN A 82 3.17 -10.24 -18.23
N GLY A 83 2.37 -9.47 -17.49
CA GLY A 83 0.92 -9.66 -17.42
C GLY A 83 0.23 -9.62 -18.78
N ARG A 84 0.81 -8.90 -19.77
CA ARG A 84 0.31 -8.84 -21.14
C ARG A 84 0.51 -10.16 -21.91
N GLU A 85 1.52 -10.94 -21.55
CA GLU A 85 1.87 -12.19 -22.21
C GLU A 85 1.08 -13.37 -21.64
N GLU A 86 0.44 -13.18 -20.50
CA GLU A 86 -0.36 -14.21 -19.83
C GLU A 86 -1.70 -14.42 -20.52
N MET A 87 -1.85 -15.58 -21.18
CA MET A 87 -3.05 -15.97 -21.94
C MET A 87 -4.35 -15.79 -21.14
N VAL A 88 -4.29 -16.09 -19.83
CA VAL A 88 -5.44 -15.99 -18.92
C VAL A 88 -5.97 -14.58 -18.76
N LEU A 89 -5.13 -13.56 -19.01
CA LEU A 89 -5.48 -12.16 -18.85
C LEU A 89 -5.76 -11.45 -20.18
N GLN A 90 -5.39 -12.01 -21.32
CA GLN A 90 -5.43 -11.32 -22.61
C GLN A 90 -6.80 -10.77 -22.96
N ASP A 91 -7.83 -11.63 -22.93
CA ASP A 91 -9.19 -11.23 -23.27
C ASP A 91 -9.75 -10.08 -22.39
N ASP A 92 -9.41 -10.13 -21.09
CA ASP A 92 -9.89 -9.12 -20.16
C ASP A 92 -9.12 -7.80 -20.33
N LEU A 93 -7.81 -7.89 -20.61
CA LEU A 93 -6.98 -6.71 -20.87
C LEU A 93 -7.41 -6.02 -22.18
N GLU A 94 -7.71 -6.79 -23.24
CA GLU A 94 -8.21 -6.26 -24.51
C GLU A 94 -9.56 -5.56 -24.34
N LYS A 95 -10.52 -6.21 -23.67
CA LYS A 95 -11.83 -5.62 -23.39
C LYS A 95 -11.73 -4.34 -22.54
N LEU A 96 -10.85 -4.35 -21.55
CA LEU A 96 -10.63 -3.16 -20.72
C LEU A 96 -9.99 -2.04 -21.53
N LEU A 97 -9.01 -2.36 -22.40
CA LEU A 97 -8.36 -1.39 -23.26
C LEU A 97 -9.36 -0.73 -24.21
N GLU A 98 -10.20 -1.52 -24.91
CA GLU A 98 -11.22 -1.00 -25.82
C GLU A 98 -12.20 -0.05 -25.12
N LYS A 99 -12.68 -0.40 -23.93
CA LYS A 99 -13.53 0.49 -23.13
C LYS A 99 -12.82 1.79 -22.77
N LEU A 100 -11.56 1.72 -22.33
CA LEU A 100 -10.81 2.90 -21.93
C LEU A 100 -10.47 3.81 -23.10
N GLU A 101 -10.16 3.26 -24.29
CA GLU A 101 -9.92 4.03 -25.50
C GLU A 101 -11.18 4.83 -25.92
N GLN A 102 -12.35 4.24 -25.79
CA GLN A 102 -13.61 4.86 -26.18
C GLN A 102 -14.12 5.90 -25.17
N GLU A 103 -14.05 5.58 -23.89
CA GLU A 103 -14.70 6.35 -22.85
C GLU A 103 -13.76 7.33 -22.12
N VAL A 104 -12.45 7.04 -22.10
CA VAL A 104 -11.44 7.85 -21.41
C VAL A 104 -10.22 8.08 -22.33
N PRO A 105 -10.36 8.89 -23.41
CA PRO A 105 -9.30 9.07 -24.43
C PRO A 105 -8.01 9.71 -23.90
N ASP A 106 -8.04 10.32 -22.71
CA ASP A 106 -6.88 10.90 -22.04
C ASP A 106 -6.10 9.83 -21.24
N PHE A 107 -5.37 8.96 -21.95
CA PHE A 107 -4.66 7.83 -21.36
C PHE A 107 -3.61 8.18 -20.27
N PRO A 108 -2.99 9.37 -20.20
CA PRO A 108 -2.20 9.77 -19.05
C PRO A 108 -2.96 9.79 -17.73
N LYS A 109 -4.28 9.92 -17.75
CA LYS A 109 -5.17 9.87 -16.57
C LYS A 109 -5.52 8.47 -16.12
N TRP A 110 -5.15 7.43 -16.86
CA TRP A 110 -5.43 6.04 -16.45
C TRP A 110 -4.59 5.69 -15.21
N LYS A 111 -5.09 6.03 -14.05
CA LYS A 111 -4.53 5.70 -12.72
C LYS A 111 -5.65 5.21 -11.82
N TYR A 112 -5.47 4.06 -11.22
CA TYR A 112 -6.48 3.37 -10.42
C TYR A 112 -7.17 4.26 -9.36
N GLY A 113 -6.45 5.18 -8.76
CA GLY A 113 -6.96 6.09 -7.73
C GLY A 113 -7.78 7.28 -8.26
N PHE A 114 -7.79 7.54 -9.57
CA PHE A 114 -8.49 8.69 -10.13
C PHE A 114 -10.00 8.43 -10.25
N SER A 115 -10.80 9.51 -10.17
CA SER A 115 -12.26 9.46 -10.29
C SER A 115 -12.71 8.84 -11.61
N ASP A 116 -12.02 9.20 -12.70
CA ASP A 116 -12.33 8.74 -14.06
C ASP A 116 -12.17 7.21 -14.20
N MET A 117 -11.38 6.58 -13.33
CA MET A 117 -11.21 5.13 -13.28
C MET A 117 -12.22 4.41 -12.38
N ALA A 118 -13.07 5.14 -11.65
CA ALA A 118 -14.03 4.53 -10.73
C ALA A 118 -14.98 3.52 -11.40
N PRO A 119 -15.53 3.77 -12.60
CA PRO A 119 -16.41 2.80 -13.30
C PRO A 119 -15.70 1.49 -13.67
N TYR A 120 -14.39 1.55 -13.95
CA TYR A 120 -13.59 0.42 -14.45
C TYR A 120 -12.91 -0.38 -13.35
N ARG A 121 -12.98 0.07 -12.07
CA ARG A 121 -12.31 -0.62 -10.95
C ARG A 121 -12.75 -2.07 -10.82
N LYS A 122 -14.02 -2.39 -11.07
CA LYS A 122 -14.50 -3.77 -11.01
C LYS A 122 -13.82 -4.67 -12.04
N ASP A 123 -13.62 -4.19 -13.25
CA ASP A 123 -12.96 -4.94 -14.32
C ASP A 123 -11.47 -5.09 -13.99
N ILE A 124 -10.81 -4.02 -13.52
CA ILE A 124 -9.41 -4.04 -13.08
C ILE A 124 -9.20 -4.99 -11.90
N ASP A 125 -10.11 -4.99 -10.93
CA ASP A 125 -10.06 -5.88 -9.77
C ASP A 125 -10.32 -7.34 -10.16
N ALA A 126 -11.15 -7.60 -11.16
CA ALA A 126 -11.36 -8.93 -11.71
C ALA A 126 -10.08 -9.48 -12.37
N ILE A 127 -9.36 -8.66 -13.14
CA ILE A 127 -8.06 -9.01 -13.72
C ILE A 127 -7.04 -9.27 -12.60
N THR A 128 -7.01 -8.41 -11.58
CA THR A 128 -6.14 -8.59 -10.40
C THR A 128 -6.42 -9.92 -9.70
N ASN A 129 -7.69 -10.28 -9.52
CA ASN A 129 -8.09 -11.55 -8.91
C ASN A 129 -7.61 -12.75 -9.71
N ARG A 130 -7.76 -12.74 -11.04
CA ARG A 130 -7.25 -13.82 -11.90
C ARG A 130 -5.75 -13.94 -11.80
N TRP A 131 -5.04 -12.81 -11.84
CA TRP A 131 -3.59 -12.78 -11.66
C TRP A 131 -3.15 -13.45 -10.36
N LEU A 132 -3.79 -13.08 -9.24
CA LEU A 132 -3.46 -13.63 -7.94
C LEU A 132 -3.82 -15.11 -7.80
N GLN A 133 -5.00 -15.52 -8.30
CA GLN A 133 -5.54 -16.86 -8.04
C GLN A 133 -5.08 -17.90 -9.07
N GLN A 134 -4.86 -17.52 -10.32
CA GLN A 134 -4.56 -18.47 -11.39
C GLN A 134 -3.09 -18.46 -11.79
N VAL A 135 -2.43 -17.30 -11.74
CA VAL A 135 -1.01 -17.18 -12.11
C VAL A 135 -0.08 -17.29 -10.90
N HIS A 136 -0.48 -16.73 -9.75
CA HIS A 136 0.34 -16.70 -8.53
C HIS A 136 -0.38 -17.27 -7.29
N PRO A 137 -1.00 -18.46 -7.34
CA PRO A 137 -1.80 -18.99 -6.23
C PRO A 137 -1.00 -19.20 -4.95
N GLU A 138 0.26 -19.64 -5.05
CA GLU A 138 1.12 -19.85 -3.87
C GLU A 138 1.49 -18.55 -3.17
N HIS A 139 1.87 -17.53 -3.94
CA HIS A 139 2.15 -16.20 -3.37
C HIS A 139 0.89 -15.58 -2.75
N TRP A 140 -0.27 -15.77 -3.39
CA TRP A 140 -1.54 -15.30 -2.88
C TRP A 140 -1.89 -15.97 -1.55
N SER A 141 -1.73 -17.28 -1.43
CA SER A 141 -1.91 -18.01 -0.18
C SER A 141 -0.99 -17.46 0.92
N THR A 142 0.29 -17.29 0.62
CA THR A 142 1.29 -16.75 1.55
C THR A 142 0.91 -15.34 2.04
N ILE A 143 0.43 -14.48 1.15
CA ILE A 143 -0.03 -13.12 1.51
C ILE A 143 -1.22 -13.20 2.46
N GLN A 144 -2.22 -14.05 2.15
CA GLN A 144 -3.41 -14.22 2.98
C GLN A 144 -3.07 -14.77 4.36
N GLU A 145 -2.21 -15.78 4.44
CA GLU A 145 -1.75 -16.39 5.70
C GLU A 145 -0.98 -15.38 6.56
N THR A 146 -0.12 -14.58 5.94
CA THR A 146 0.60 -13.51 6.63
C THR A 146 -0.36 -12.46 7.19
N TRP A 147 -1.34 -12.02 6.41
CA TRP A 147 -2.37 -11.11 6.91
C TRP A 147 -3.17 -11.71 8.07
N ASN A 148 -3.57 -12.99 7.98
CA ASN A 148 -4.28 -13.68 9.05
C ASN A 148 -3.44 -13.76 10.34
N THR A 149 -2.15 -13.97 10.19
CA THR A 149 -1.20 -14.01 11.32
C THR A 149 -1.07 -12.63 11.96
N LEU A 150 -0.89 -11.59 11.17
CA LEU A 150 -0.82 -10.20 11.64
C LEU A 150 -2.12 -9.77 12.34
N GLU A 151 -3.28 -10.15 11.82
CA GLU A 151 -4.56 -9.90 12.47
C GLU A 151 -4.67 -10.56 13.85
N LYS A 152 -4.29 -11.83 13.95
CA LYS A 152 -4.27 -12.56 15.24
C LYS A 152 -3.31 -11.92 16.24
N GLN A 153 -2.14 -11.51 15.79
CA GLN A 153 -1.14 -10.82 16.62
C GLN A 153 -1.66 -9.47 17.12
N GLN A 154 -2.28 -8.69 16.26
CA GLN A 154 -2.91 -7.42 16.66
C GLN A 154 -4.07 -7.63 17.63
N GLU A 155 -4.89 -8.67 17.42
CA GLU A 155 -5.96 -9.01 18.36
C GLU A 155 -5.43 -9.35 19.75
N ARG A 156 -4.36 -10.12 19.84
CA ARG A 156 -3.69 -10.43 21.12
C ARG A 156 -3.15 -9.18 21.81
N ALA A 157 -2.56 -8.26 21.06
CA ALA A 157 -1.95 -7.04 21.59
C ALA A 157 -2.96 -5.96 22.01
N TYR A 158 -4.06 -5.82 21.27
CA TYR A 158 -5.01 -4.70 21.43
C TYR A 158 -6.43 -5.13 21.78
N GLY A 159 -6.70 -6.43 21.85
CA GLY A 159 -8.04 -6.99 22.07
C GLY A 159 -8.91 -6.92 20.80
N LYS A 160 -10.14 -7.44 20.91
CA LYS A 160 -11.14 -7.40 19.83
C LYS A 160 -11.60 -5.96 19.63
N SER A 161 -11.19 -5.32 18.53
CA SER A 161 -11.64 -3.98 18.18
C SER A 161 -12.02 -3.89 16.69
N SER A 162 -12.89 -2.94 16.35
CA SER A 162 -13.29 -2.66 14.98
C SER A 162 -12.12 -2.23 14.07
N ARG A 163 -10.98 -1.83 14.65
CA ARG A 163 -9.75 -1.48 13.92
C ARG A 163 -9.13 -2.64 13.17
N LYS A 164 -9.42 -3.88 13.57
CA LYS A 164 -8.94 -5.12 12.96
C LYS A 164 -9.40 -5.24 11.50
N GLN A 165 -10.71 -5.12 11.28
CA GLN A 165 -11.27 -5.14 9.91
C GLN A 165 -10.71 -4.01 9.04
N THR A 166 -10.48 -2.83 9.63
CA THR A 166 -9.91 -1.69 8.93
C THR A 166 -8.48 -1.95 8.44
N TYR A 167 -7.66 -2.65 9.25
CA TYR A 167 -6.28 -2.98 8.86
C TYR A 167 -6.25 -3.90 7.63
N ARG A 168 -6.94 -5.04 7.69
CA ARG A 168 -7.04 -6.00 6.58
C ARG A 168 -7.56 -5.33 5.31
N MET A 169 -8.67 -4.62 5.43
CA MET A 169 -9.28 -3.89 4.30
C MET A 169 -8.31 -2.87 3.68
N ASN A 170 -7.48 -2.19 4.49
CA ASN A 170 -6.50 -1.24 3.98
C ASN A 170 -5.36 -1.93 3.24
N GLN A 171 -4.89 -3.07 3.71
CA GLN A 171 -3.86 -3.87 3.03
C GLN A 171 -4.37 -4.42 1.69
N GLU A 172 -5.58 -4.95 1.66
CA GLU A 172 -6.23 -5.40 0.43
C GLU A 172 -6.40 -4.25 -0.56
N LYS A 173 -6.95 -3.12 -0.12
CA LYS A 173 -7.09 -1.92 -0.97
C LYS A 173 -5.76 -1.45 -1.54
N ASP A 174 -4.68 -1.49 -0.75
CA ASP A 174 -3.36 -1.09 -1.23
C ASP A 174 -2.81 -2.08 -2.27
N LEU A 175 -2.99 -3.41 -2.06
CA LEU A 175 -2.64 -4.43 -3.04
C LEU A 175 -3.38 -4.22 -4.36
N TYR A 176 -4.71 -4.11 -4.34
CA TYR A 176 -5.51 -3.88 -5.54
C TYR A 176 -5.15 -2.57 -6.25
N LYS A 177 -4.88 -1.51 -5.50
CA LYS A 177 -4.39 -0.24 -6.07
C LYS A 177 -3.05 -0.40 -6.77
N ARG A 178 -2.11 -1.15 -6.20
CA ARG A 178 -0.79 -1.40 -6.81
C ARG A 178 -0.92 -2.24 -8.07
N CYS A 179 -1.67 -3.35 -8.02
CA CYS A 179 -1.93 -4.19 -9.18
C CYS A 179 -2.70 -3.43 -10.27
N GLY A 180 -3.75 -2.71 -9.91
CA GLY A 180 -4.52 -1.90 -10.84
C GLY A 180 -3.68 -0.82 -11.54
N ASN A 181 -2.76 -0.18 -10.81
CA ASN A 181 -1.83 0.75 -11.45
C ASN A 181 -0.83 0.03 -12.37
N ALA A 182 -0.40 -1.19 -12.06
CA ALA A 182 0.45 -1.99 -12.95
C ALA A 182 -0.29 -2.35 -14.25
N ILE A 183 -1.53 -2.84 -14.16
CA ILE A 183 -2.41 -3.13 -15.30
C ILE A 183 -2.57 -1.87 -16.17
N LEU A 184 -3.00 -0.76 -15.58
CA LEU A 184 -3.22 0.48 -16.31
C LEU A 184 -1.92 1.06 -16.90
N GLN A 185 -0.78 0.82 -16.30
CA GLN A 185 0.52 1.19 -16.87
C GLN A 185 0.80 0.38 -18.14
N THR A 186 0.61 -0.94 -18.09
CA THR A 186 0.77 -1.83 -19.26
C THR A 186 -0.15 -1.40 -20.40
N LEU A 187 -1.43 -1.13 -20.11
CA LEU A 187 -2.39 -0.65 -21.13
C LEU A 187 -2.00 0.70 -21.72
N ARG A 188 -1.49 1.63 -20.92
CA ARG A 188 -0.97 2.92 -21.40
C ARG A 188 0.24 2.76 -22.34
N GLU A 189 1.09 1.80 -22.08
CA GLU A 189 2.24 1.49 -22.93
C GLU A 189 1.77 0.94 -24.29
N VAL A 190 0.78 0.02 -24.29
CA VAL A 190 0.14 -0.49 -25.51
C VAL A 190 -0.48 0.65 -26.33
N GLU A 191 -1.27 1.51 -25.70
CA GLU A 191 -1.92 2.63 -26.36
C GLU A 191 -0.90 3.63 -26.92
N LYS A 192 0.17 3.89 -26.17
CA LYS A 192 1.27 4.73 -26.64
C LYS A 192 1.97 4.17 -27.87
N GLU A 193 2.25 2.86 -27.89
CA GLU A 193 2.84 2.16 -29.03
C GLU A 193 1.90 2.20 -30.24
N LYS A 194 0.61 1.97 -30.06
CA LYS A 194 -0.41 2.04 -31.09
C LYS A 194 -0.45 3.42 -31.75
N ARG A 195 -0.55 4.48 -30.95
CA ARG A 195 -0.54 5.87 -31.44
C ARG A 195 0.76 6.24 -32.15
N TRP A 196 1.90 5.76 -31.65
CA TRP A 196 3.18 5.98 -32.28
C TRP A 196 3.24 5.31 -33.66
N ARG A 197 2.78 4.06 -33.80
CA ARG A 197 2.71 3.34 -35.08
C ARG A 197 1.78 4.03 -36.07
N GLU A 198 0.66 4.53 -35.63
CA GLU A 198 -0.27 5.29 -36.48
C GLU A 198 0.36 6.60 -36.95
N GLN A 199 1.02 7.36 -36.08
CA GLN A 199 1.70 8.59 -36.44
C GLN A 199 2.88 8.37 -37.39
N SER A 200 3.62 7.27 -37.26
CA SER A 200 4.74 6.93 -38.13
C SER A 200 4.31 6.57 -39.55
N LYS A 201 3.05 6.16 -39.76
CA LYS A 201 2.44 5.92 -41.06
C LYS A 201 2.01 7.23 -41.77
N LEU A 202 1.93 8.35 -41.07
CA LEU A 202 1.56 9.63 -41.63
C LEU A 202 2.73 10.24 -42.43
N PRO A 203 2.49 10.96 -43.59
CA PRO A 203 3.52 11.67 -44.29
C PRO A 203 4.26 12.65 -43.36
N LEU A 204 5.58 12.82 -43.59
CA LEU A 204 6.48 13.63 -42.74
C LEU A 204 5.98 15.06 -42.45
N ARG A 205 5.15 15.63 -43.35
CA ARG A 205 4.53 16.96 -43.18
C ARG A 205 3.51 17.02 -42.01
N TYR A 206 2.94 15.88 -41.57
CA TYR A 206 1.97 15.83 -40.50
C TYR A 206 2.59 15.41 -39.15
N GLN A 207 3.83 14.91 -39.15
CA GLN A 207 4.52 14.45 -37.94
C GLN A 207 5.04 15.58 -37.02
N LYS A 208 5.14 16.81 -37.56
CA LYS A 208 5.80 17.94 -36.85
C LYS A 208 4.92 18.76 -35.89
N SER A 209 3.62 18.48 -35.77
CA SER A 209 2.70 19.46 -35.14
C SER A 209 2.32 19.20 -33.69
N LYS A 210 2.56 18.03 -33.08
CA LYS A 210 2.00 17.72 -31.74
C LYS A 210 2.95 17.29 -30.65
N TYR A 211 4.18 16.88 -30.94
CA TYR A 211 5.14 16.51 -29.87
C TYR A 211 6.53 17.03 -30.19
N ARG A 212 6.93 18.13 -29.54
CA ARG A 212 8.35 18.50 -29.41
C ARG A 212 9.00 17.46 -28.48
N ILE A 213 9.76 16.54 -29.08
CA ILE A 213 10.72 15.72 -28.31
C ILE A 213 11.83 16.72 -27.88
N PRO A 214 12.16 16.78 -26.55
CA PRO A 214 13.34 17.55 -26.15
C PRO A 214 14.57 16.98 -26.86
N ARG A 215 15.29 17.82 -27.58
CA ARG A 215 16.62 17.47 -28.10
C ARG A 215 17.50 17.17 -26.86
N ILE A 216 17.96 15.95 -26.75
CA ILE A 216 19.13 15.67 -25.94
C ILE A 216 20.28 16.36 -26.63
N VAL A 217 20.74 17.47 -26.08
CA VAL A 217 21.99 18.12 -26.49
C VAL A 217 23.08 17.24 -25.87
N SER A 218 23.77 16.48 -26.71
CA SER A 218 25.06 15.90 -26.34
C SER A 218 26.04 17.08 -26.30
N GLU A 219 26.48 17.46 -25.12
CA GLU A 219 27.67 18.29 -24.95
C GLU A 219 28.89 17.39 -25.16
N ASP A 220 29.70 17.79 -26.17
CA ASP A 220 31.07 17.32 -26.36
C ASP A 220 31.99 17.89 -25.26
#